data_4412b7baa9c041a2a26f18c8228fa738
#
_entry.id   4412b7baa9c041a2a26f18c8228fa738
#
_cell.length_a   1.000
_cell.length_b   1.000
_cell.length_c   1.000
_cell.angle_alpha   90.00
_cell.angle_beta   90.00
_cell.angle_gamma   90.00
#
_symmetry.space_group_name_H-M   'P 1'
#
loop_
_entity.id
_entity.type
_entity.pdbx_description
1 polymer ?
#
loop_
_entity_poly.entity_id
_entity_poly.type
_entity_poly.pdbx_seq_one_letter_code
_entity_poly.pdbx_strand_id
1 'polypeptide(L)'
;MEITAESARFNMIQQQVRPWDVLDDQVLEAMSEVRREAFVPDAYQGLAYADIEIPIGEGSCMLAPKVVGRMLQALAVRPGDRVLEIGTGTGYVAACLSRLGGKVVGLEIDATLADEARARLAGLGLESVEIRQGDGLAGPVEGGPFDAIAVTGSMPTDVSLPLLQGQLAPGGRLFCIVGTEPVMEASLLTRVGYRGFRREALFETTTLALKNAAEANAFEF
;
A
#
# COMPACT_ATOMS: atom_id res chain seq x y z
N MET A 1 11.89 -31.92 4.89
CA MET A 1 12.20 -31.11 3.71
C MET A 1 12.25 -29.68 4.19
N GLU A 2 13.41 -29.07 4.12
CA GLU A 2 13.58 -27.70 4.57
C GLU A 2 12.87 -26.77 3.58
N ILE A 3 11.95 -25.94 4.06
CA ILE A 3 11.23 -24.98 3.21
C ILE A 3 12.20 -23.84 2.90
N THR A 4 12.60 -23.70 1.64
CA THR A 4 13.44 -22.59 1.21
C THR A 4 12.62 -21.30 1.10
N ALA A 5 13.27 -20.14 1.19
CA ALA A 5 12.60 -18.83 1.00
C ALA A 5 11.88 -18.76 -0.37
N GLU A 6 12.43 -19.37 -1.40
CA GLU A 6 11.84 -19.45 -2.73
C GLU A 6 10.54 -20.29 -2.73
N SER A 7 10.53 -21.45 -2.09
CA SER A 7 9.33 -22.27 -1.98
C SER A 7 8.27 -21.62 -1.09
N ALA A 8 8.67 -20.91 -0.04
CA ALA A 8 7.74 -20.16 0.81
C ALA A 8 7.09 -19.00 0.04
N ARG A 9 7.86 -18.25 -0.76
CA ARG A 9 7.36 -17.18 -1.63
C ARG A 9 6.39 -17.73 -2.69
N PHE A 10 6.75 -18.82 -3.36
CA PHE A 10 5.87 -19.47 -4.32
C PHE A 10 4.55 -19.89 -3.66
N ASN A 11 4.60 -20.50 -2.46
CA ASN A 11 3.41 -20.89 -1.72
C ASN A 11 2.55 -19.69 -1.31
N MET A 12 3.15 -18.60 -0.85
CA MET A 12 2.44 -17.34 -0.57
C MET A 12 1.61 -16.90 -1.78
N ILE A 13 2.23 -16.84 -2.96
CA ILE A 13 1.55 -16.40 -4.19
C ILE A 13 0.44 -17.37 -4.59
N GLN A 14 0.71 -18.67 -4.63
CA GLN A 14 -0.22 -19.66 -5.17
C GLN A 14 -1.35 -20.03 -4.18
N GLN A 15 -1.09 -19.99 -2.88
CA GLN A 15 -2.01 -20.50 -1.87
C GLN A 15 -2.65 -19.44 -0.99
N GLN A 16 -2.11 -18.20 -1.00
CA GLN A 16 -2.62 -17.10 -0.18
C GLN A 16 -3.10 -15.93 -1.03
N VAL A 17 -2.31 -15.47 -2.01
CA VAL A 17 -2.63 -14.29 -2.82
C VAL A 17 -3.62 -14.65 -3.94
N ARG A 18 -3.30 -15.65 -4.75
CA ARG A 18 -4.13 -16.05 -5.89
C ARG A 18 -5.56 -16.47 -5.51
N PRO A 19 -5.81 -17.25 -4.42
CA PRO A 19 -7.16 -17.59 -3.98
C PRO A 19 -7.99 -16.41 -3.46
N TRP A 20 -7.37 -15.27 -3.23
CA TRP A 20 -8.02 -14.01 -2.88
C TRP A 20 -8.37 -13.15 -4.11
N ASP A 21 -8.67 -13.80 -5.25
CA ASP A 21 -9.04 -13.16 -6.51
C ASP A 21 -7.96 -12.21 -7.08
N VAL A 22 -6.68 -12.48 -6.79
CA VAL A 22 -5.57 -11.81 -7.47
C VAL A 22 -5.18 -12.66 -8.68
N LEU A 23 -5.69 -12.28 -9.84
CA LEU A 23 -5.56 -13.05 -11.08
C LEU A 23 -4.68 -12.35 -12.13
N ASP A 24 -4.28 -11.10 -11.89
CA ASP A 24 -3.39 -10.36 -12.78
C ASP A 24 -1.97 -10.93 -12.68
N ASP A 25 -1.51 -11.52 -13.79
CA ASP A 25 -0.20 -12.17 -13.84
C ASP A 25 0.96 -11.17 -13.63
N GLN A 26 0.80 -9.90 -14.02
CA GLN A 26 1.83 -8.87 -13.77
C GLN A 26 1.95 -8.56 -12.28
N VAL A 27 0.83 -8.53 -11.55
CA VAL A 27 0.84 -8.35 -10.09
C VAL A 27 1.48 -9.54 -9.40
N LEU A 28 1.12 -10.77 -9.80
CA LEU A 28 1.71 -11.99 -9.23
C LEU A 28 3.21 -12.08 -9.51
N GLU A 29 3.64 -11.69 -10.72
CA GLU A 29 5.05 -11.62 -11.09
C GLU A 29 5.80 -10.55 -10.27
N ALA A 30 5.25 -9.33 -10.15
CA ALA A 30 5.85 -8.27 -9.34
C ALA A 30 6.03 -8.73 -7.88
N MET A 31 5.02 -9.35 -7.27
CA MET A 31 5.11 -9.89 -5.91
C MET A 31 6.08 -11.08 -5.79
N SER A 32 6.31 -11.82 -6.88
CA SER A 32 7.30 -12.91 -6.94
C SER A 32 8.73 -12.39 -7.01
N GLU A 33 8.97 -11.32 -7.76
CA GLU A 33 10.30 -10.75 -7.97
C GLU A 33 10.74 -9.84 -6.83
N VAL A 34 9.80 -9.07 -6.25
CA VAL A 34 10.06 -8.25 -5.06
C VAL A 34 10.10 -9.15 -3.84
N ARG A 35 11.30 -9.46 -3.38
CA ARG A 35 11.53 -10.36 -2.25
C ARG A 35 11.05 -9.73 -0.95
N ARG A 36 9.85 -10.15 -0.48
CA ARG A 36 9.22 -9.57 0.72
C ARG A 36 10.12 -9.70 1.96
N GLU A 37 10.91 -10.76 2.09
CA GLU A 37 11.87 -10.95 3.19
C GLU A 37 12.90 -9.83 3.30
N ALA A 38 13.23 -9.14 2.21
CA ALA A 38 14.16 -8.00 2.25
C ALA A 38 13.56 -6.76 2.93
N PHE A 39 12.25 -6.75 3.18
CA PHE A 39 11.51 -5.64 3.77
C PHE A 39 11.01 -5.94 5.19
N VAL A 40 11.12 -7.18 5.62
CA VAL A 40 10.65 -7.64 6.94
C VAL A 40 11.75 -7.43 7.98
N PRO A 41 11.44 -6.88 9.18
CA PRO A 41 12.41 -6.78 10.26
C PRO A 41 12.97 -8.15 10.66
N ASP A 42 14.24 -8.19 11.09
CA ASP A 42 14.96 -9.41 11.42
C ASP A 42 14.21 -10.33 12.40
N ALA A 43 13.54 -9.75 13.39
CA ALA A 43 12.75 -10.49 14.37
C ALA A 43 11.58 -11.30 13.76
N TYR A 44 11.13 -10.93 12.55
CA TYR A 44 9.98 -11.54 11.87
C TYR A 44 10.34 -12.23 10.54
N GLN A 45 11.63 -12.43 10.25
CA GLN A 45 12.10 -13.02 8.99
C GLN A 45 11.44 -14.38 8.68
N GLY A 46 11.24 -15.21 9.70
CA GLY A 46 10.56 -16.50 9.55
C GLY A 46 9.08 -16.40 9.16
N LEU A 47 8.48 -15.21 9.25
CA LEU A 47 7.07 -14.92 8.92
C LEU A 47 6.91 -14.10 7.64
N ALA A 48 7.99 -13.82 6.92
CA ALA A 48 7.99 -12.94 5.75
C ALA A 48 6.93 -13.31 4.70
N TYR A 49 6.61 -14.57 4.57
CA TYR A 49 5.67 -15.11 3.59
C TYR A 49 4.37 -15.67 4.21
N ALA A 50 4.13 -15.41 5.51
CA ALA A 50 2.86 -15.73 6.14
C ALA A 50 1.79 -14.69 5.77
N ASP A 51 0.51 -15.12 5.69
CA ASP A 51 -0.62 -14.22 5.38
C ASP A 51 -1.07 -13.44 6.62
N ILE A 52 -0.16 -12.66 7.15
CA ILE A 52 -0.37 -11.82 8.34
C ILE A 52 0.21 -10.43 8.13
N GLU A 53 -0.25 -9.49 8.94
CA GLU A 53 0.43 -8.22 9.13
C GLU A 53 1.70 -8.41 9.96
N ILE A 54 2.77 -7.71 9.61
CA ILE A 54 4.06 -7.79 10.31
C ILE A 54 4.35 -6.44 10.95
N PRO A 55 4.51 -6.38 12.28
CA PRO A 55 4.90 -5.15 12.98
C PRO A 55 6.25 -4.62 12.48
N ILE A 56 6.33 -3.30 12.26
CA ILE A 56 7.54 -2.60 11.77
C ILE A 56 7.96 -1.44 12.67
N GLY A 57 7.29 -1.27 13.79
CA GLY A 57 7.52 -0.23 14.77
C GLY A 57 6.26 0.02 15.58
N GLU A 58 6.30 0.97 16.51
CA GLU A 58 5.16 1.32 17.35
C GLU A 58 3.99 1.84 16.52
N GLY A 59 2.89 1.09 16.53
CA GLY A 59 1.66 1.45 15.82
C GLY A 59 1.77 1.41 14.29
N SER A 60 2.72 0.66 13.73
CA SER A 60 2.87 0.49 12.28
C SER A 60 3.07 -0.98 11.91
N CYS A 61 2.55 -1.39 10.76
CA CYS A 61 2.69 -2.75 10.25
C CYS A 61 2.84 -2.79 8.72
N MET A 62 3.43 -3.87 8.22
CA MET A 62 3.30 -4.24 6.81
C MET A 62 1.95 -4.95 6.62
N LEU A 63 1.21 -4.57 5.60
CA LEU A 63 -0.05 -5.23 5.23
C LEU A 63 0.16 -6.72 4.90
N ALA A 64 -0.84 -7.55 5.17
CA ALA A 64 -0.84 -8.95 4.76
C ALA A 64 -0.69 -9.09 3.23
N PRO A 65 0.02 -10.13 2.74
CA PRO A 65 0.28 -10.31 1.29
C PRO A 65 -0.96 -10.29 0.42
N LYS A 66 -2.05 -10.90 0.85
CA LYS A 66 -3.32 -10.92 0.12
C LYS A 66 -3.93 -9.52 -0.07
N VAL A 67 -3.84 -8.67 0.97
CA VAL A 67 -4.33 -7.28 0.91
C VAL A 67 -3.48 -6.48 -0.08
N VAL A 68 -2.16 -6.64 -0.03
CA VAL A 68 -1.24 -6.00 -0.99
C VAL A 68 -1.56 -6.43 -2.42
N GLY A 69 -1.73 -7.73 -2.69
CA GLY A 69 -2.07 -8.24 -4.02
C GLY A 69 -3.38 -7.65 -4.55
N ARG A 70 -4.43 -7.61 -3.72
CA ARG A 70 -5.73 -7.00 -4.08
C ARG A 70 -5.60 -5.50 -4.36
N MET A 71 -4.82 -4.78 -3.57
CA MET A 71 -4.54 -3.35 -3.77
C MET A 71 -3.83 -3.10 -5.10
N LEU A 72 -2.74 -3.83 -5.38
CA LEU A 72 -1.97 -3.69 -6.61
C LEU A 72 -2.83 -3.97 -7.84
N GLN A 73 -3.62 -5.05 -7.82
CA GLN A 73 -4.55 -5.39 -8.90
C GLN A 73 -5.62 -4.32 -9.10
N ALA A 74 -6.24 -3.82 -8.03
CA ALA A 74 -7.26 -2.78 -8.12
C ALA A 74 -6.70 -1.46 -8.67
N LEU A 75 -5.49 -1.08 -8.28
CA LEU A 75 -4.82 0.11 -8.79
C LEU A 75 -4.42 -0.03 -10.27
N ALA A 76 -4.21 -1.23 -10.78
CA ALA A 76 -3.88 -1.52 -12.19
C ALA A 76 -2.83 -0.54 -12.75
N VAL A 77 -1.72 -0.39 -12.04
CA VAL A 77 -0.62 0.52 -12.41
C VAL A 77 -0.01 0.11 -13.74
N ARG A 78 0.28 1.10 -14.57
CA ARG A 78 0.85 0.91 -15.90
C ARG A 78 2.23 1.54 -15.98
N PRO A 79 3.08 1.09 -16.92
CA PRO A 79 4.36 1.71 -17.16
C PRO A 79 4.25 3.22 -17.41
N GLY A 80 4.97 3.99 -16.59
CA GLY A 80 4.99 5.45 -16.65
C GLY A 80 3.94 6.17 -15.81
N ASP A 81 2.97 5.46 -15.19
CA ASP A 81 2.02 6.05 -14.24
C ASP A 81 2.77 6.75 -13.09
N ARG A 82 2.29 7.91 -12.68
CA ARG A 82 2.72 8.60 -11.46
C ARG A 82 1.91 8.05 -10.30
N VAL A 83 2.61 7.48 -9.34
CA VAL A 83 2.00 6.79 -8.21
C VAL A 83 2.38 7.48 -6.91
N LEU A 84 1.38 7.78 -6.08
CA LEU A 84 1.58 8.21 -4.70
C LEU A 84 1.29 7.04 -3.76
N GLU A 85 2.18 6.78 -2.84
CA GLU A 85 1.95 5.88 -1.72
C GLU A 85 1.94 6.67 -0.42
N ILE A 86 0.97 6.42 0.45
CA ILE A 86 0.86 7.03 1.77
C ILE A 86 0.97 5.96 2.84
N GLY A 87 1.99 6.08 3.69
CA GLY A 87 2.35 5.08 4.69
C GLY A 87 3.33 4.05 4.15
N THR A 88 4.44 4.49 3.58
CA THR A 88 5.43 3.63 2.90
C THR A 88 5.98 2.52 3.81
N GLY A 89 6.11 2.76 5.11
CA GLY A 89 6.65 1.80 6.06
C GLY A 89 8.03 1.31 5.63
N THR A 90 8.15 0.00 5.39
CA THR A 90 9.42 -0.60 4.97
C THR A 90 9.77 -0.43 3.49
N GLY A 91 8.84 0.06 2.66
CA GLY A 91 9.01 0.25 1.22
C GLY A 91 8.59 -0.93 0.34
N TYR A 92 7.98 -1.98 0.89
CA TYR A 92 7.59 -3.17 0.13
C TYR A 92 6.55 -2.87 -0.96
N VAL A 93 5.51 -2.13 -0.63
CA VAL A 93 4.45 -1.79 -1.59
C VAL A 93 4.99 -0.83 -2.65
N ALA A 94 5.81 0.17 -2.27
CA ALA A 94 6.51 1.05 -3.20
C ALA A 94 7.36 0.26 -4.22
N ALA A 95 8.08 -0.76 -3.75
CA ALA A 95 8.87 -1.65 -4.62
C ALA A 95 7.99 -2.41 -5.61
N CYS A 96 6.85 -2.97 -5.16
CA CYS A 96 5.90 -3.66 -6.04
C CYS A 96 5.28 -2.70 -7.08
N LEU A 97 4.87 -1.50 -6.67
CA LEU A 97 4.33 -0.47 -7.57
C LEU A 97 5.35 -0.04 -8.63
N SER A 98 6.61 0.11 -8.23
CA SER A 98 7.72 0.41 -9.15
C SER A 98 7.96 -0.74 -10.12
N ARG A 99 7.89 -1.99 -9.66
CA ARG A 99 8.06 -3.18 -10.52
C ARG A 99 6.95 -3.29 -11.57
N LEU A 100 5.73 -2.81 -11.27
CA LEU A 100 4.64 -2.67 -12.23
C LEU A 100 4.84 -1.51 -13.24
N GLY A 101 5.91 -0.75 -13.10
CA GLY A 101 6.28 0.34 -14.00
C GLY A 101 5.89 1.73 -13.53
N GLY A 102 5.40 1.87 -12.31
CA GLY A 102 5.05 3.17 -11.71
C GLY A 102 6.29 4.00 -11.36
N LYS A 103 6.16 5.33 -11.52
CA LYS A 103 7.08 6.32 -10.92
C LYS A 103 6.51 6.67 -9.55
N VAL A 104 7.11 6.13 -8.50
CA VAL A 104 6.52 6.14 -7.16
C VAL A 104 7.10 7.27 -6.31
N VAL A 105 6.20 8.06 -5.73
CA VAL A 105 6.50 8.95 -4.59
C VAL A 105 5.85 8.33 -3.37
N GLY A 106 6.65 7.90 -2.40
CA GLY A 106 6.17 7.35 -1.13
C GLY A 106 6.31 8.39 -0.02
N LEU A 107 5.27 8.54 0.79
CA LEU A 107 5.30 9.35 2.00
C LEU A 107 5.28 8.46 3.24
N GLU A 108 6.24 8.71 4.13
CA GLU A 108 6.32 8.08 5.44
C GLU A 108 6.47 9.15 6.52
N ILE A 109 5.60 9.11 7.52
CA ILE A 109 5.57 10.11 8.58
C ILE A 109 6.71 9.90 9.60
N ASP A 110 7.10 8.65 9.82
CA ASP A 110 8.21 8.29 10.69
C ASP A 110 9.54 8.48 9.95
N ALA A 111 10.40 9.37 10.47
CA ALA A 111 11.67 9.69 9.85
C ALA A 111 12.61 8.48 9.75
N THR A 112 12.63 7.62 10.78
CA THR A 112 13.49 6.44 10.82
C THR A 112 13.06 5.43 9.76
N LEU A 113 11.76 5.14 9.68
CA LEU A 113 11.21 4.24 8.65
C LEU A 113 11.45 4.80 7.24
N ALA A 114 11.29 6.12 7.05
CA ALA A 114 11.56 6.76 5.76
C ALA A 114 13.03 6.60 5.33
N ASP A 115 13.97 6.81 6.25
CA ASP A 115 15.41 6.65 5.97
C ASP A 115 15.77 5.19 5.68
N GLU A 116 15.25 4.27 6.46
CA GLU A 116 15.45 2.83 6.24
C GLU A 116 14.85 2.36 4.90
N ALA A 117 13.64 2.83 4.55
CA ALA A 117 13.02 2.50 3.28
C ALA A 117 13.84 3.01 2.09
N ARG A 118 14.35 4.27 2.15
CA ARG A 118 15.25 4.83 1.12
C ARG A 118 16.50 3.99 0.96
N ALA A 119 17.17 3.66 2.07
CA ALA A 119 18.39 2.87 2.03
C ALA A 119 18.15 1.48 1.44
N ARG A 120 17.05 0.85 1.82
CA ARG A 120 16.66 -0.49 1.34
C ARG A 120 16.36 -0.48 -0.15
N LEU A 121 15.53 0.45 -0.62
CA LEU A 121 15.16 0.58 -2.03
C LEU A 121 16.36 0.91 -2.91
N ALA A 122 17.23 1.82 -2.49
CA ALA A 122 18.48 2.12 -3.18
C ALA A 122 19.40 0.89 -3.27
N GLY A 123 19.51 0.10 -2.19
CA GLY A 123 20.27 -1.16 -2.17
C GLY A 123 19.72 -2.24 -3.12
N LEU A 124 18.45 -2.14 -3.48
CA LEU A 124 17.78 -3.02 -4.46
C LEU A 124 17.78 -2.46 -5.88
N GLY A 125 18.39 -1.30 -6.13
CA GLY A 125 18.46 -0.66 -7.45
C GLY A 125 17.12 -0.09 -7.94
N LEU A 126 16.19 0.22 -7.02
CA LEU A 126 14.86 0.76 -7.34
C LEU A 126 14.88 2.30 -7.35
N GLU A 127 15.63 2.88 -8.29
CA GLU A 127 15.83 4.33 -8.41
C GLU A 127 14.57 5.10 -8.84
N SER A 128 13.56 4.42 -9.35
CA SER A 128 12.26 5.01 -9.73
C SER A 128 11.33 5.29 -8.55
N VAL A 129 11.77 4.95 -7.33
CA VAL A 129 11.03 5.17 -6.08
C VAL A 129 11.68 6.30 -5.30
N GLU A 130 10.92 7.37 -5.07
CA GLU A 130 11.34 8.49 -4.22
C GLU A 130 10.57 8.42 -2.90
N ILE A 131 11.28 8.26 -1.78
CA ILE A 131 10.65 8.28 -0.44
C ILE A 131 10.90 9.65 0.20
N ARG A 132 9.82 10.26 0.65
CA ARG A 132 9.82 11.55 1.38
C ARG A 132 9.30 11.35 2.80
N GLN A 133 9.95 11.97 3.76
CA GLN A 133 9.41 12.05 5.11
C GLN A 133 8.31 13.11 5.15
N GLY A 134 7.12 12.74 5.62
CA GLY A 134 6.00 13.66 5.73
C GLY A 134 4.65 12.99 5.99
N ASP A 135 3.68 13.82 6.36
CA ASP A 135 2.29 13.39 6.58
C ASP A 135 1.50 13.52 5.28
N GLY A 136 1.14 12.38 4.68
CA GLY A 136 0.37 12.33 3.43
C GLY A 136 -1.10 12.77 3.56
N LEU A 137 -1.60 12.95 4.78
CA LEU A 137 -2.94 13.43 5.06
C LEU A 137 -2.99 14.93 5.40
N ALA A 138 -1.84 15.59 5.55
CA ALA A 138 -1.79 17.01 5.93
C ALA A 138 -2.07 17.98 4.78
N GLY A 139 -1.89 17.56 3.52
CA GLY A 139 -2.09 18.44 2.36
C GLY A 139 -1.71 17.79 1.02
N PRO A 140 -1.85 18.54 -0.08
CA PRO A 140 -1.45 18.07 -1.40
C PRO A 140 0.04 17.76 -1.48
N VAL A 141 0.38 16.66 -2.15
CA VAL A 141 1.75 16.19 -2.35
C VAL A 141 2.29 16.69 -3.69
N GLU A 142 3.50 17.21 -3.68
CA GLU A 142 4.18 17.65 -4.89
C GLU A 142 4.48 16.47 -5.83
N GLY A 143 4.29 16.68 -7.13
CA GLY A 143 4.49 15.65 -8.17
C GLY A 143 3.20 15.15 -8.79
N GLY A 144 2.03 15.55 -8.24
CA GLY A 144 0.71 15.26 -8.84
C GLY A 144 0.40 16.08 -10.09
N PRO A 145 -0.77 15.86 -10.70
CA PRO A 145 -1.74 14.84 -10.31
C PRO A 145 -1.23 13.42 -10.53
N PHE A 146 -1.74 12.45 -9.72
CA PHE A 146 -1.31 11.06 -9.73
C PHE A 146 -2.29 10.17 -10.49
N ASP A 147 -1.76 9.19 -11.21
CA ASP A 147 -2.54 8.19 -11.94
C ASP A 147 -3.05 7.08 -10.99
N ALA A 148 -2.30 6.84 -9.91
CA ALA A 148 -2.70 5.94 -8.85
C ALA A 148 -2.27 6.47 -7.47
N ILE A 149 -3.11 6.25 -6.46
CA ILE A 149 -2.80 6.54 -5.05
C ILE A 149 -3.05 5.27 -4.23
N ALA A 150 -2.04 4.80 -3.50
CA ALA A 150 -2.10 3.69 -2.57
C ALA A 150 -2.06 4.20 -1.14
N VAL A 151 -3.10 3.93 -0.35
CA VAL A 151 -3.10 4.20 1.09
C VAL A 151 -2.89 2.88 1.82
N THR A 152 -1.76 2.72 2.51
CA THR A 152 -1.28 1.45 3.05
C THR A 152 -1.57 1.24 4.54
N GLY A 153 -2.40 2.09 5.11
CA GLY A 153 -3.02 1.95 6.42
C GLY A 153 -4.50 2.28 6.33
N SER A 154 -5.25 2.15 7.43
CA SER A 154 -6.66 2.55 7.43
C SER A 154 -6.84 4.03 7.77
N MET A 155 -8.00 4.54 7.40
CA MET A 155 -8.52 5.83 7.85
C MET A 155 -9.82 5.56 8.63
N PRO A 156 -9.91 5.91 9.92
CA PRO A 156 -11.13 5.70 10.71
C PRO A 156 -12.38 6.32 10.11
N THR A 157 -12.20 7.42 9.37
CA THR A 157 -13.27 8.17 8.69
C THR A 157 -12.87 8.52 7.25
N ASP A 158 -13.83 8.96 6.46
CA ASP A 158 -13.64 9.38 5.07
C ASP A 158 -13.25 10.88 4.93
N VAL A 159 -12.97 11.57 6.03
CA VAL A 159 -12.67 13.02 6.07
C VAL A 159 -11.49 13.39 5.16
N SER A 160 -10.48 12.52 5.05
CA SER A 160 -9.31 12.77 4.21
C SER A 160 -9.53 12.41 2.73
N LEU A 161 -10.62 11.72 2.37
CA LEU A 161 -10.88 11.32 0.98
C LEU A 161 -10.92 12.48 -0.01
N PRO A 162 -11.58 13.64 0.26
CA PRO A 162 -11.59 14.77 -0.67
C PRO A 162 -10.18 15.30 -1.00
N LEU A 163 -9.27 15.31 -0.02
CA LEU A 163 -7.87 15.69 -0.22
C LEU A 163 -7.16 14.74 -1.20
N LEU A 164 -7.34 13.44 -0.99
CA LEU A 164 -6.70 12.41 -1.83
C LEU A 164 -7.30 12.38 -3.24
N GLN A 165 -8.63 12.46 -3.34
CA GLN A 165 -9.36 12.55 -4.61
C GLN A 165 -8.94 13.74 -5.45
N GLY A 166 -8.72 14.90 -4.81
CA GLY A 166 -8.28 16.13 -5.46
C GLY A 166 -6.91 16.00 -6.16
N GLN A 167 -6.10 15.03 -5.76
CA GLN A 167 -4.77 14.78 -6.30
C GLN A 167 -4.75 13.74 -7.44
N LEU A 168 -5.88 13.09 -7.74
CA LEU A 168 -5.97 12.13 -8.84
C LEU A 168 -5.98 12.81 -10.21
N ALA A 169 -5.26 12.25 -11.15
CA ALA A 169 -5.40 12.56 -12.57
C ALA A 169 -6.79 12.14 -13.10
N PRO A 170 -7.27 12.67 -14.24
CA PRO A 170 -8.46 12.14 -14.91
C PRO A 170 -8.29 10.63 -15.20
N GLY A 171 -9.25 9.81 -14.75
CA GLY A 171 -9.17 8.35 -14.82
C GLY A 171 -8.26 7.72 -13.76
N GLY A 172 -7.68 8.52 -12.86
CA GLY A 172 -6.83 8.06 -11.77
C GLY A 172 -7.62 7.25 -10.74
N ARG A 173 -6.91 6.41 -10.00
CA ARG A 173 -7.46 5.40 -9.07
C ARG A 173 -6.84 5.57 -7.69
N LEU A 174 -7.66 5.50 -6.66
CA LEU A 174 -7.25 5.56 -5.25
C LEU A 174 -7.72 4.29 -4.56
N PHE A 175 -6.79 3.52 -4.02
CA PHE A 175 -7.10 2.45 -3.06
C PHE A 175 -7.00 2.99 -1.64
N CYS A 176 -8.01 2.71 -0.83
CA CYS A 176 -8.02 3.07 0.59
C CYS A 176 -8.81 2.05 1.42
N ILE A 177 -8.50 1.98 2.70
CA ILE A 177 -9.22 1.20 3.71
C ILE A 177 -9.85 2.20 4.68
N VAL A 178 -11.17 2.17 4.82
CA VAL A 178 -11.92 3.11 5.67
C VAL A 178 -12.76 2.36 6.69
N GLY A 179 -12.76 2.85 7.92
CA GLY A 179 -13.53 2.30 9.02
C GLY A 179 -12.68 2.05 10.26
N THR A 180 -13.30 1.46 11.25
CA THR A 180 -12.70 1.05 12.53
C THR A 180 -13.02 -0.41 12.80
N GLU A 181 -12.25 -1.05 13.66
CA GLU A 181 -12.58 -2.40 14.12
C GLU A 181 -14.03 -2.52 14.59
N PRO A 182 -14.69 -3.67 14.40
CA PRO A 182 -14.11 -4.94 13.91
C PRO A 182 -14.11 -5.10 12.39
N VAL A 183 -14.64 -4.15 11.61
CA VAL A 183 -14.75 -4.27 10.14
C VAL A 183 -14.42 -2.93 9.48
N MET A 184 -13.47 -2.98 8.56
CA MET A 184 -13.10 -1.86 7.69
C MET A 184 -13.33 -2.25 6.23
N GLU A 185 -13.71 -1.30 5.39
CA GLU A 185 -13.93 -1.52 3.96
C GLU A 185 -12.72 -1.08 3.13
N ALA A 186 -12.13 -2.00 2.40
CA ALA A 186 -11.19 -1.68 1.34
C ALA A 186 -11.95 -1.29 0.07
N SER A 187 -11.68 -0.10 -0.46
CA SER A 187 -12.39 0.48 -1.59
C SER A 187 -11.44 0.99 -2.67
N LEU A 188 -11.92 0.94 -3.92
CA LEU A 188 -11.31 1.63 -5.06
C LEU A 188 -12.17 2.83 -5.44
N LEU A 189 -11.57 4.01 -5.46
CA LEU A 189 -12.17 5.21 -5.99
C LEU A 189 -11.53 5.54 -7.34
N THR A 190 -12.35 5.67 -8.38
CA THR A 190 -11.88 6.04 -9.73
C THR A 190 -12.42 7.42 -10.08
N ARG A 191 -11.54 8.33 -10.50
CA ARG A 191 -11.98 9.65 -11.00
C ARG A 191 -12.64 9.50 -12.35
N VAL A 192 -13.92 9.88 -12.45
CA VAL A 192 -14.75 9.79 -13.67
C VAL A 192 -15.06 11.21 -14.14
N GLY A 193 -14.49 11.59 -15.28
CA GLY A 193 -14.69 12.95 -15.80
C GLY A 193 -14.04 14.03 -14.92
N TYR A 194 -14.66 15.22 -14.91
CA TYR A 194 -14.02 16.40 -14.30
C TYR A 194 -14.19 16.47 -12.77
N ARG A 195 -15.36 16.05 -12.24
CA ARG A 195 -15.69 16.17 -10.79
C ARG A 195 -16.33 14.91 -10.19
N GLY A 196 -16.50 13.85 -10.97
CA GLY A 196 -17.12 12.62 -10.49
C GLY A 196 -16.13 11.61 -10.00
N PHE A 197 -16.52 10.82 -9.00
CA PHE A 197 -15.78 9.66 -8.51
C PHE A 197 -16.74 8.47 -8.44
N ARG A 198 -16.27 7.31 -8.89
CA ARG A 198 -16.95 6.04 -8.69
C ARG A 198 -16.23 5.32 -7.55
N ARG A 199 -16.96 4.92 -6.54
CA ARG A 199 -16.45 4.08 -5.44
C ARG A 199 -16.92 2.65 -5.67
N GLU A 200 -16.04 1.72 -5.45
CA GLU A 200 -16.26 0.28 -5.53
C GLU A 200 -15.71 -0.36 -4.26
N ALA A 201 -16.57 -1.02 -3.48
CA ALA A 201 -16.17 -1.83 -2.34
C ALA A 201 -15.51 -3.10 -2.86
N LEU A 202 -14.30 -3.41 -2.39
CA LEU A 202 -13.52 -4.54 -2.87
C LEU A 202 -13.62 -5.75 -1.92
N PHE A 203 -13.38 -5.52 -0.64
CA PHE A 203 -13.41 -6.54 0.42
C PHE A 203 -13.40 -5.88 1.80
N GLU A 204 -13.74 -6.66 2.81
CA GLU A 204 -13.64 -6.29 4.22
C GLU A 204 -12.30 -6.76 4.79
N THR A 205 -11.71 -5.94 5.68
CA THR A 205 -10.43 -6.22 6.32
C THR A 205 -10.32 -5.45 7.63
N THR A 206 -9.21 -5.64 8.35
CA THR A 206 -8.79 -4.78 9.46
C THR A 206 -7.30 -4.49 9.28
N THR A 207 -6.86 -3.30 9.62
CA THR A 207 -5.45 -2.92 9.66
C THR A 207 -5.26 -1.69 10.56
N LEU A 208 -4.01 -1.42 10.95
CA LEU A 208 -3.70 -0.24 11.76
C LEU A 208 -4.03 1.06 10.99
N ALA A 209 -4.53 2.04 11.73
CA ALA A 209 -4.79 3.36 11.16
C ALA A 209 -3.48 4.08 10.83
N LEU A 210 -3.51 4.90 9.77
CA LEU A 210 -2.44 5.87 9.52
C LEU A 210 -2.34 6.83 10.70
N LYS A 211 -1.11 7.19 11.08
CA LYS A 211 -0.89 8.25 12.06
C LYS A 211 -1.53 9.56 11.56
N ASN A 212 -2.13 10.31 12.47
CA ASN A 212 -2.87 11.56 12.18
C ASN A 212 -4.13 11.40 11.31
N ALA A 213 -4.59 10.19 11.01
CA ALA A 213 -5.89 10.01 10.38
C ALA A 213 -7.00 10.51 11.32
N ALA A 214 -7.98 11.23 10.77
CA ALA A 214 -9.07 11.79 11.53
C ALA A 214 -9.90 10.69 12.21
N GLU A 215 -10.04 10.76 13.52
CA GLU A 215 -10.86 9.84 14.29
C GLU A 215 -12.35 10.14 14.12
N ALA A 216 -13.19 9.13 14.28
CA ALA A 216 -14.62 9.33 14.40
C ALA A 216 -14.91 10.11 15.69
N ASN A 217 -15.75 11.15 15.61
CA ASN A 217 -16.20 11.85 16.81
C ASN A 217 -16.81 10.83 17.77
N ALA A 218 -16.22 10.69 18.95
CA ALA A 218 -16.86 9.94 20.02
C ALA A 218 -18.18 10.65 20.35
N PHE A 219 -19.31 9.94 20.29
CA PHE A 219 -20.56 10.47 20.84
C PHE A 219 -20.39 10.57 22.36
N GLU A 220 -20.22 11.77 22.88
CA GLU A 220 -20.43 12.03 24.31
C GLU A 220 -21.94 12.11 24.54
N PHE A 221 -22.43 11.22 25.40
CA PHE A 221 -23.83 11.23 25.91
C PHE A 221 -23.97 12.18 27.07
#